data_eb40641e8905baedb96ae32bf4eb7505
#
_entry.id   eb40641e8905baedb96ae32bf4eb7505
#
_cell.length_a   1.000
_cell.length_b   1.000
_cell.length_c   1.000
_cell.angle_alpha   90.00
_cell.angle_beta   90.00
_cell.angle_gamma   90.00
#
_symmetry.space_group_name_H-M   'P 1'
#
loop_
_entity.id
_entity.type
_entity.pdbx_description
1 polymer ?
#
loop_
_entity_poly.entity_id
_entity_poly.type
_entity_poly.pdbx_seq_one_letter_code
_entity_poly.pdbx_strand_id
1 'polypeptide(L)'
;MAWLRKKSPPTNETTATIEEAAAAAEPVEETLAGMGDNVKPKAKERAAEPEPTGPLLTVKGVERVFHVAGGPLHVLKGIDARIERRELLMLRGRSGSGKTTLLNMIGGLDQPTKGEIWFDGKPFHKLSDDKRTVVRRRDMGFIFQAYALMPMLSAYENVELTLRMAQVPRGEWKRRVTEVLDMVGLAKRMHHRPFELSGGEQQRVAIAKSIAHRPKLLLADEPTAELDSQMSAQIMSVFQHIIQTENMTICMTTHDPTILEVADRVYEMMDGRLV
;
A
#
# COMPACT_ATOMS: atom_id res chain seq x y z
N MET A 1 32.03 -59.24 5.35
CA MET A 1 33.13 -58.70 4.54
C MET A 1 32.64 -57.40 3.91
N ALA A 2 33.01 -56.32 4.56
CA ALA A 2 33.88 -55.23 4.11
C ALA A 2 33.38 -54.50 2.89
N TRP A 3 32.99 -53.22 3.11
CA TRP A 3 33.63 -52.08 2.51
C TRP A 3 33.13 -50.79 3.17
N LEU A 4 33.85 -50.36 4.21
CA LEU A 4 33.85 -49.00 4.74
C LEU A 4 34.73 -48.15 3.83
N ARG A 5 34.19 -47.17 3.13
CA ARG A 5 34.94 -46.04 2.58
C ARG A 5 34.58 -44.78 3.38
N LYS A 6 35.57 -44.31 4.13
CA LYS A 6 35.60 -42.99 4.78
C LYS A 6 35.48 -41.91 3.69
N LYS A 7 34.52 -41.02 3.78
CA LYS A 7 34.51 -39.71 3.08
C LYS A 7 35.09 -38.65 4.04
N SER A 8 36.13 -37.99 3.58
CA SER A 8 36.74 -36.83 4.17
C SER A 8 35.75 -35.65 4.24
N PRO A 9 35.88 -34.73 5.21
CA PRO A 9 35.01 -33.55 5.28
C PRO A 9 35.34 -32.55 4.19
N PRO A 10 34.35 -31.80 3.69
CA PRO A 10 34.62 -30.72 2.75
C PRO A 10 35.29 -29.56 3.46
N THR A 11 36.34 -29.04 2.83
CA THR A 11 37.10 -27.88 3.17
C THR A 11 36.26 -26.60 3.14
N ASN A 12 36.46 -25.73 4.11
CA ASN A 12 36.01 -24.36 4.24
C ASN A 12 36.40 -23.52 2.97
N GLU A 13 35.44 -23.18 2.18
CA GLU A 13 35.49 -22.02 1.26
C GLU A 13 34.07 -21.49 1.16
N THR A 14 33.68 -20.57 1.99
CA THR A 14 32.63 -19.55 1.73
C THR A 14 32.46 -18.64 2.96
N THR A 15 33.45 -17.80 3.23
CA THR A 15 33.32 -16.69 4.18
C THR A 15 33.77 -15.37 3.57
N ALA A 16 33.51 -15.16 2.27
CA ALA A 16 33.91 -13.94 1.59
C ALA A 16 32.82 -13.43 0.66
N THR A 17 31.57 -13.27 1.13
CA THR A 17 30.49 -12.79 0.25
C THR A 17 29.42 -11.93 0.93
N ILE A 18 29.57 -11.59 2.20
CA ILE A 18 28.58 -10.70 2.87
C ILE A 18 29.09 -9.25 2.86
N GLU A 19 30.39 -8.99 2.84
CA GLU A 19 30.94 -7.63 2.76
C GLU A 19 30.95 -7.04 1.34
N GLU A 20 31.07 -7.86 0.31
CA GLU A 20 31.00 -7.37 -1.09
C GLU A 20 29.59 -7.03 -1.56
N ALA A 21 28.54 -7.63 -0.99
CA ALA A 21 27.16 -7.30 -1.31
C ALA A 21 26.68 -5.98 -0.67
N ALA A 22 27.34 -5.56 0.43
CA ALA A 22 27.02 -4.29 1.09
C ALA A 22 27.65 -3.06 0.39
N ALA A 23 28.70 -3.26 -0.43
CA ALA A 23 29.39 -2.19 -1.13
C ALA A 23 28.75 -1.81 -2.48
N ALA A 24 27.77 -2.56 -2.97
CA ALA A 24 27.10 -2.32 -4.25
C ALA A 24 25.72 -1.64 -4.13
N ALA A 25 25.26 -1.34 -2.91
CA ALA A 25 24.05 -0.54 -2.71
C ALA A 25 24.40 0.94 -2.62
N GLU A 26 24.25 1.67 -3.73
CA GLU A 26 24.30 3.14 -3.69
C GLU A 26 23.28 3.66 -2.67
N PRO A 27 23.66 4.57 -1.76
CA PRO A 27 22.77 5.10 -0.75
C PRO A 27 21.64 5.90 -1.41
N VAL A 28 20.40 5.62 -1.01
CA VAL A 28 19.19 6.28 -1.51
C VAL A 28 19.20 7.80 -1.22
N GLU A 29 20.03 8.27 -0.30
CA GLU A 29 20.23 9.70 -0.04
C GLU A 29 20.78 10.47 -1.27
N GLU A 30 21.61 9.86 -2.11
CA GLU A 30 22.05 10.51 -3.36
C GLU A 30 20.93 10.60 -4.40
N THR A 31 19.98 9.67 -4.40
CA THR A 31 18.83 9.69 -5.31
C THR A 31 17.80 10.76 -4.89
N LEU A 32 17.65 11.04 -3.59
CA LEU A 32 16.79 12.11 -3.09
C LEU A 32 17.45 13.50 -3.16
N ALA A 33 18.76 13.59 -3.03
CA ALA A 33 19.51 14.85 -3.14
C ALA A 33 19.61 15.38 -4.58
N GLY A 34 19.43 14.52 -5.58
CA GLY A 34 19.40 14.89 -7.01
C GLY A 34 18.06 15.42 -7.51
N MET A 35 17.00 15.40 -6.69
CA MET A 35 15.67 15.94 -7.01
C MET A 35 15.58 17.45 -6.75
N GLY A 36 16.62 18.21 -7.16
CA GLY A 36 16.64 19.68 -7.12
C GLY A 36 15.64 20.28 -8.10
N ASP A 37 14.69 21.01 -7.57
CA ASP A 37 14.02 22.27 -8.01
C ASP A 37 13.57 22.48 -9.48
N ASN A 38 13.53 21.51 -10.38
CA ASN A 38 13.18 21.79 -11.78
C ASN A 38 12.05 20.97 -12.42
N VAL A 39 11.22 20.27 -11.63
CA VAL A 39 9.98 19.71 -12.14
C VAL A 39 8.79 20.44 -11.52
N LYS A 40 8.43 21.60 -12.09
CA LYS A 40 7.11 22.16 -11.85
C LYS A 40 6.08 21.16 -12.37
N PRO A 41 5.23 20.56 -11.51
CA PRO A 41 4.18 19.66 -11.96
C PRO A 41 3.17 20.47 -12.76
N LYS A 42 3.14 20.33 -14.09
CA LYS A 42 1.95 20.67 -14.88
C LYS A 42 0.92 19.57 -14.64
N ALA A 43 0.31 19.54 -13.45
CA ALA A 43 -0.97 18.88 -13.26
C ALA A 43 -1.95 19.59 -14.19
N LYS A 44 -2.47 18.90 -15.21
CA LYS A 44 -3.71 19.32 -15.84
C LYS A 44 -4.77 19.19 -14.77
N GLU A 45 -5.22 20.34 -14.26
CA GLU A 45 -6.32 20.51 -13.35
C GLU A 45 -7.51 19.66 -13.85
N ARG A 46 -7.89 18.66 -13.04
CA ARG A 46 -9.31 18.33 -12.94
C ARG A 46 -9.98 19.66 -12.61
N ALA A 47 -10.92 20.09 -13.43
CA ALA A 47 -11.69 21.30 -13.16
C ALA A 47 -12.02 21.30 -11.67
N ALA A 48 -11.57 22.34 -10.97
CA ALA A 48 -11.66 22.43 -9.53
C ALA A 48 -13.13 22.54 -9.11
N GLU A 49 -13.79 21.38 -8.95
CA GLU A 49 -14.92 21.34 -8.02
C GLU A 49 -14.36 21.72 -6.65
N PRO A 50 -15.02 22.63 -5.91
CA PRO A 50 -14.55 23.01 -4.58
C PRO A 50 -14.32 21.71 -3.77
N GLU A 51 -13.13 21.57 -3.18
CA GLU A 51 -12.83 20.37 -2.39
C GLU A 51 -13.92 20.22 -1.33
N PRO A 52 -14.57 19.04 -1.25
CA PRO A 52 -15.62 18.84 -0.26
C PRO A 52 -15.04 19.10 1.12
N THR A 53 -15.67 19.98 1.87
CA THR A 53 -15.30 20.27 3.26
C THR A 53 -15.67 19.06 4.12
N GLY A 54 -14.72 18.56 4.94
CA GLY A 54 -14.95 17.46 5.87
C GLY A 54 -14.10 16.20 5.57
N PRO A 55 -14.25 15.17 6.39
CA PRO A 55 -13.44 13.96 6.30
C PRO A 55 -13.62 13.27 4.94
N LEU A 56 -12.54 12.66 4.45
CA LEU A 56 -12.59 11.84 3.23
C LEU A 56 -13.45 10.59 3.46
N LEU A 57 -13.35 10.01 4.66
CA LEU A 57 -14.09 8.81 5.00
C LEU A 57 -14.64 8.89 6.43
N THR A 58 -15.89 8.43 6.61
CA THR A 58 -16.54 8.32 7.91
C THR A 58 -17.12 6.92 8.05
N VAL A 59 -16.81 6.27 9.15
CA VAL A 59 -17.33 4.96 9.59
C VAL A 59 -18.20 5.20 10.82
N LYS A 60 -19.44 4.70 10.83
CA LYS A 60 -20.39 4.89 11.94
C LYS A 60 -21.01 3.58 12.36
N GLY A 61 -20.71 3.13 13.58
CA GLY A 61 -21.29 1.95 14.20
C GLY A 61 -21.12 0.68 13.37
N VAL A 62 -19.99 0.53 12.64
CA VAL A 62 -19.81 -0.59 11.72
C VAL A 62 -19.57 -1.90 12.47
N GLU A 63 -20.44 -2.87 12.20
CA GLU A 63 -20.33 -4.26 12.66
C GLU A 63 -20.07 -5.19 11.48
N ARG A 64 -19.27 -6.23 11.71
CA ARG A 64 -19.13 -7.34 10.77
C ARG A 64 -19.21 -8.68 11.49
N VAL A 65 -20.16 -9.49 11.06
CA VAL A 65 -20.41 -10.84 11.56
C VAL A 65 -20.25 -11.81 10.40
N PHE A 66 -19.38 -12.81 10.58
CA PHE A 66 -19.26 -13.93 9.65
C PHE A 66 -19.99 -15.14 10.23
N HIS A 67 -20.63 -15.91 9.36
CA HIS A 67 -21.26 -17.17 9.73
C HIS A 67 -20.29 -18.32 9.40
N VAL A 68 -19.75 -18.92 10.43
CA VAL A 68 -18.81 -20.06 10.34
C VAL A 68 -19.45 -21.31 10.95
N ALA A 69 -18.85 -22.48 10.73
CA ALA A 69 -19.37 -23.75 11.22
C ALA A 69 -19.63 -23.79 12.77
N GLY A 70 -18.92 -22.95 13.53
CA GLY A 70 -19.06 -22.79 14.98
C GLY A 70 -20.08 -21.75 15.44
N GLY A 71 -20.85 -21.15 14.53
CA GLY A 71 -21.80 -20.07 14.83
C GLY A 71 -21.35 -18.69 14.36
N PRO A 72 -22.01 -17.60 14.79
CA PRO A 72 -21.67 -16.25 14.36
C PRO A 72 -20.36 -15.76 14.99
N LEU A 73 -19.42 -15.36 14.15
CA LEU A 73 -18.15 -14.75 14.55
C LEU A 73 -18.23 -13.23 14.38
N HIS A 74 -18.29 -12.49 15.50
CA HIS A 74 -18.31 -11.03 15.51
C HIS A 74 -16.90 -10.48 15.41
N VAL A 75 -16.49 -10.04 14.22
CA VAL A 75 -15.15 -9.53 13.95
C VAL A 75 -15.04 -8.02 14.18
N LEU A 76 -16.05 -7.24 13.73
CA LEU A 76 -16.15 -5.81 14.04
C LEU A 76 -17.38 -5.55 14.90
N LYS A 77 -17.21 -4.72 15.94
CA LYS A 77 -18.19 -4.60 17.04
C LYS A 77 -18.52 -3.12 17.31
N GLY A 78 -19.11 -2.44 16.31
CA GLY A 78 -19.52 -1.05 16.43
C GLY A 78 -18.33 -0.09 16.31
N ILE A 79 -17.70 -0.07 15.14
CA ILE A 79 -16.57 0.81 14.85
C ILE A 79 -17.06 2.20 14.45
N ASP A 80 -16.54 3.23 15.12
CA ASP A 80 -16.65 4.63 14.75
C ASP A 80 -15.27 5.19 14.42
N ALA A 81 -15.06 5.67 13.19
CA ALA A 81 -13.81 6.21 12.75
C ALA A 81 -13.99 7.35 11.73
N ARG A 82 -13.01 8.25 11.66
CA ARG A 82 -12.92 9.30 10.65
C ARG A 82 -11.53 9.33 10.07
N ILE A 83 -11.43 9.49 8.76
CA ILE A 83 -10.18 9.68 8.03
C ILE A 83 -10.27 11.05 7.38
N GLU A 84 -9.39 11.95 7.79
CA GLU A 84 -9.33 13.29 7.22
C GLU A 84 -8.63 13.25 5.85
N ARG A 85 -8.66 14.37 5.13
CA ARG A 85 -7.98 14.45 3.84
C ARG A 85 -6.50 14.72 4.04
N ARG A 86 -5.66 14.09 3.21
CA ARG A 86 -4.21 14.31 3.18
C ARG A 86 -3.52 13.93 4.50
N GLU A 87 -4.04 12.93 5.19
CA GLU A 87 -3.41 12.38 6.39
C GLU A 87 -2.89 10.96 6.18
N LEU A 88 -1.89 10.59 6.96
CA LEU A 88 -1.45 9.22 7.18
C LEU A 88 -2.12 8.70 8.45
N LEU A 89 -3.15 7.89 8.27
CA LEU A 89 -3.80 7.17 9.36
C LEU A 89 -3.22 5.77 9.50
N MET A 90 -2.86 5.37 10.71
CA MET A 90 -2.46 4.00 11.00
C MET A 90 -3.48 3.29 11.90
N LEU A 91 -3.84 2.07 11.50
CA LEU A 91 -4.62 1.13 12.31
C LEU A 91 -3.63 0.15 12.97
N ARG A 92 -3.37 0.34 14.26
CA ARG A 92 -2.51 -0.51 15.06
C ARG A 92 -3.32 -1.60 15.75
N GLY A 93 -2.73 -2.77 16.01
CA GLY A 93 -3.34 -3.84 16.82
C GLY A 93 -2.71 -5.19 16.54
N ARG A 94 -2.95 -6.15 17.44
CA ARG A 94 -2.46 -7.52 17.30
C ARG A 94 -3.07 -8.21 16.07
N SER A 95 -2.43 -9.28 15.60
CA SER A 95 -3.02 -10.16 14.58
C SER A 95 -4.38 -10.66 15.06
N GLY A 96 -5.36 -10.71 14.14
CA GLY A 96 -6.73 -11.11 14.46
C GLY A 96 -7.60 -10.04 15.14
N SER A 97 -7.11 -8.82 15.42
CA SER A 97 -7.93 -7.75 16.03
C SER A 97 -9.02 -7.19 15.10
N GLY A 98 -8.97 -7.48 13.79
CA GLY A 98 -9.96 -7.05 12.80
C GLY A 98 -9.48 -5.94 11.85
N LYS A 99 -8.20 -5.53 11.87
CA LYS A 99 -7.64 -4.46 11.03
C LYS A 99 -7.90 -4.67 9.53
N THR A 100 -7.48 -5.80 9.00
CA THR A 100 -7.70 -6.18 7.59
C THR A 100 -9.19 -6.20 7.24
N THR A 101 -10.04 -6.70 8.16
CA THR A 101 -11.49 -6.68 7.95
C THR A 101 -12.03 -5.26 7.87
N LEU A 102 -11.60 -4.35 8.76
CA LEU A 102 -11.99 -2.94 8.71
C LEU A 102 -11.51 -2.29 7.41
N LEU A 103 -10.25 -2.54 7.01
CA LEU A 103 -9.69 -2.04 5.77
C LEU A 103 -10.51 -2.49 4.54
N ASN A 104 -10.93 -3.77 4.52
CA ASN A 104 -11.79 -4.32 3.47
C ASN A 104 -13.19 -3.67 3.44
N MET A 105 -13.77 -3.36 4.62
CA MET A 105 -15.04 -2.61 4.71
C MET A 105 -14.89 -1.21 4.13
N ILE A 106 -13.84 -0.49 4.55
CA ILE A 106 -13.52 0.86 4.08
C ILE A 106 -13.31 0.85 2.56
N GLY A 107 -12.58 -0.12 2.05
CA GLY A 107 -12.31 -0.30 0.62
C GLY A 107 -13.49 -0.83 -0.20
N GLY A 108 -14.59 -1.21 0.45
CA GLY A 108 -15.75 -1.78 -0.23
C GLY A 108 -15.49 -3.14 -0.89
N LEU A 109 -14.45 -3.85 -0.45
CA LEU A 109 -14.16 -5.24 -0.85
C LEU A 109 -15.11 -6.21 -0.15
N ASP A 110 -15.65 -5.79 1.00
CA ASP A 110 -16.71 -6.48 1.73
C ASP A 110 -17.74 -5.46 2.24
N GLN A 111 -18.86 -5.93 2.82
CA GLN A 111 -19.95 -5.07 3.29
C GLN A 111 -20.15 -5.22 4.80
N PRO A 112 -20.44 -4.13 5.51
CA PRO A 112 -20.80 -4.21 6.91
C PRO A 112 -22.12 -4.95 7.10
N THR A 113 -22.22 -5.71 8.19
CA THR A 113 -23.50 -6.35 8.61
C THR A 113 -24.45 -5.30 9.15
N LYS A 114 -23.90 -4.28 9.85
CA LYS A 114 -24.60 -3.09 10.34
C LYS A 114 -23.70 -1.88 10.30
N GLY A 115 -24.30 -0.69 10.41
CA GLY A 115 -23.59 0.58 10.41
C GLY A 115 -23.44 1.18 9.02
N GLU A 116 -22.71 2.28 8.95
CA GLU A 116 -22.63 3.12 7.77
C GLU A 116 -21.16 3.45 7.43
N ILE A 117 -20.86 3.48 6.13
CA ILE A 117 -19.59 3.97 5.60
C ILE A 117 -19.90 5.06 4.59
N TRP A 118 -19.27 6.22 4.78
CA TRP A 118 -19.39 7.38 3.91
C TRP A 118 -18.03 7.69 3.31
N PHE A 119 -17.95 7.76 1.99
CA PHE A 119 -16.74 8.11 1.26
C PHE A 119 -16.98 9.37 0.42
N ASP A 120 -16.13 10.37 0.60
CA ASP A 120 -16.21 11.66 -0.09
C ASP A 120 -17.61 12.29 -0.01
N GLY A 121 -18.21 12.28 1.21
CA GLY A 121 -19.53 12.78 1.50
C GLY A 121 -20.70 11.94 0.97
N LYS A 122 -20.44 10.78 0.33
CA LYS A 122 -21.48 9.91 -0.26
C LYS A 122 -21.66 8.61 0.53
N PRO A 123 -22.89 8.08 0.67
CA PRO A 123 -23.17 6.85 1.41
C PRO A 123 -22.66 5.63 0.64
N PHE A 124 -21.38 5.28 0.87
CA PHE A 124 -20.67 4.21 0.16
C PHE A 124 -21.27 2.82 0.45
N HIS A 125 -21.72 2.57 1.69
CA HIS A 125 -22.38 1.33 2.11
C HIS A 125 -23.69 1.04 1.36
N LYS A 126 -24.37 2.06 0.78
CA LYS A 126 -25.61 1.92 0.00
C LYS A 126 -25.40 1.64 -1.49
N LEU A 127 -24.17 1.72 -1.96
CA LEU A 127 -23.87 1.51 -3.38
C LEU A 127 -24.00 0.01 -3.73
N SER A 128 -24.52 -0.25 -4.94
CA SER A 128 -24.41 -1.59 -5.55
C SER A 128 -22.94 -1.96 -5.79
N ASP A 129 -22.64 -3.25 -5.97
CA ASP A 129 -21.28 -3.71 -6.19
C ASP A 129 -20.64 -3.08 -7.43
N ASP A 130 -21.38 -2.94 -8.53
CA ASP A 130 -20.90 -2.25 -9.74
C ASP A 130 -20.48 -0.80 -9.45
N LYS A 131 -21.30 -0.06 -8.70
CA LYS A 131 -21.00 1.33 -8.32
C LYS A 131 -19.80 1.41 -7.39
N ARG A 132 -19.68 0.49 -6.41
CA ARG A 132 -18.48 0.39 -5.56
C ARG A 132 -17.24 0.07 -6.38
N THR A 133 -17.35 -0.82 -7.36
CA THR A 133 -16.26 -1.15 -8.27
C THR A 133 -15.78 0.07 -9.07
N VAL A 134 -16.70 0.94 -9.50
CA VAL A 134 -16.32 2.21 -10.15
C VAL A 134 -15.55 3.11 -9.17
N VAL A 135 -16.01 3.25 -7.92
CA VAL A 135 -15.30 4.05 -6.91
C VAL A 135 -13.92 3.47 -6.61
N ARG A 136 -13.82 2.15 -6.35
CA ARG A 136 -12.52 1.48 -6.14
C ARG A 136 -11.54 1.75 -7.29
N ARG A 137 -12.01 1.57 -8.50
CA ARG A 137 -11.21 1.72 -9.72
C ARG A 137 -10.67 3.14 -9.93
N ARG A 138 -11.43 4.17 -9.51
CA ARG A 138 -11.11 5.57 -9.79
C ARG A 138 -10.50 6.32 -8.63
N ASP A 139 -11.00 6.04 -7.43
CA ASP A 139 -10.77 6.88 -6.27
C ASP A 139 -10.02 6.16 -5.14
N MET A 140 -9.75 4.84 -5.28
CA MET A 140 -9.05 4.05 -4.27
C MET A 140 -7.88 3.28 -4.85
N GLY A 141 -6.76 3.25 -4.11
CA GLY A 141 -5.62 2.38 -4.35
C GLY A 141 -5.52 1.32 -3.26
N PHE A 142 -4.94 0.16 -3.59
CA PHE A 142 -4.78 -0.95 -2.64
C PHE A 142 -3.36 -1.49 -2.70
N ILE A 143 -2.76 -1.65 -1.52
CA ILE A 143 -1.54 -2.42 -1.29
C ILE A 143 -1.91 -3.57 -0.37
N PHE A 144 -1.71 -4.78 -0.83
CA PHE A 144 -1.93 -6.01 -0.06
C PHE A 144 -0.61 -6.50 0.52
N GLN A 145 -0.66 -7.28 1.59
CA GLN A 145 0.51 -7.90 2.21
C GLN A 145 1.35 -8.69 1.20
N ALA A 146 0.71 -9.50 0.34
CA ALA A 146 1.37 -10.06 -0.83
C ALA A 146 1.32 -9.00 -1.95
N TYR A 147 2.44 -8.54 -2.44
CA TYR A 147 2.61 -7.41 -3.38
C TYR A 147 1.62 -7.34 -4.56
N ALA A 148 0.91 -8.42 -4.85
CA ALA A 148 -0.11 -8.56 -5.91
C ALA A 148 0.40 -8.08 -7.30
N LEU A 149 1.66 -8.36 -7.60
CA LEU A 149 2.26 -8.11 -8.90
C LEU A 149 1.98 -9.27 -9.85
N MET A 150 1.79 -8.95 -11.13
CA MET A 150 1.71 -9.94 -12.20
C MET A 150 3.14 -10.40 -12.54
N PRO A 151 3.50 -11.68 -12.28
CA PRO A 151 4.90 -12.12 -12.33
C PRO A 151 5.49 -12.10 -13.75
N MET A 152 4.65 -12.18 -14.77
CA MET A 152 5.08 -12.18 -16.18
C MET A 152 5.22 -10.77 -16.76
N LEU A 153 4.72 -9.76 -16.07
CA LEU A 153 4.79 -8.36 -16.48
C LEU A 153 5.97 -7.66 -15.81
N SER A 154 6.63 -6.75 -16.53
CA SER A 154 7.63 -5.84 -15.98
C SER A 154 7.02 -4.88 -14.94
N ALA A 155 7.85 -4.16 -14.18
CA ALA A 155 7.39 -3.11 -13.28
C ALA A 155 6.55 -2.07 -14.04
N TYR A 156 7.02 -1.64 -15.22
CA TYR A 156 6.31 -0.72 -16.10
C TYR A 156 4.91 -1.24 -16.46
N GLU A 157 4.82 -2.48 -16.95
CA GLU A 157 3.56 -3.10 -17.37
C GLU A 157 2.60 -3.34 -16.20
N ASN A 158 3.12 -3.70 -15.01
CA ASN A 158 2.31 -3.81 -13.79
C ASN A 158 1.63 -2.48 -13.43
N VAL A 159 2.34 -1.37 -13.55
CA VAL A 159 1.80 -0.02 -13.29
C VAL A 159 0.85 0.41 -14.41
N GLU A 160 1.22 0.19 -15.68
CA GLU A 160 0.40 0.51 -16.85
C GLU A 160 -0.97 -0.17 -16.78
N LEU A 161 -1.01 -1.43 -16.34
CA LEU A 161 -2.24 -2.20 -16.19
C LEU A 161 -3.27 -1.48 -15.33
N THR A 162 -2.84 -0.82 -14.25
CA THR A 162 -3.73 -0.04 -13.37
C THR A 162 -4.34 1.16 -14.09
N LEU A 163 -3.55 1.89 -14.87
CA LEU A 163 -4.06 3.01 -15.67
C LEU A 163 -5.09 2.56 -16.70
N ARG A 164 -4.86 1.41 -17.32
CA ARG A 164 -5.80 0.79 -18.26
C ARG A 164 -7.10 0.42 -17.56
N MET A 165 -7.03 -0.22 -16.40
CA MET A 165 -8.20 -0.58 -15.60
C MET A 165 -8.96 0.65 -15.13
N ALA A 166 -8.27 1.71 -14.73
CA ALA A 166 -8.85 2.99 -14.31
C ALA A 166 -9.40 3.83 -15.46
N GLN A 167 -9.26 3.35 -16.71
CA GLN A 167 -9.69 4.05 -17.93
C GLN A 167 -9.03 5.43 -18.11
N VAL A 168 -7.79 5.57 -17.68
CA VAL A 168 -6.98 6.76 -17.95
C VAL A 168 -6.71 6.85 -19.47
N PRO A 169 -6.72 8.03 -20.09
CA PRO A 169 -6.41 8.18 -21.50
C PRO A 169 -5.04 7.62 -21.86
N ARG A 170 -4.94 6.82 -22.94
CA ARG A 170 -3.71 6.11 -23.32
C ARG A 170 -2.52 7.05 -23.55
N GLY A 171 -2.78 8.26 -24.03
CA GLY A 171 -1.74 9.28 -24.24
C GLY A 171 -1.03 9.73 -22.96
N GLU A 172 -1.61 9.47 -21.77
CA GLU A 172 -1.03 9.83 -20.48
C GLU A 172 -0.19 8.70 -19.85
N TRP A 173 -0.35 7.46 -20.31
CA TRP A 173 0.20 6.28 -19.63
C TRP A 173 1.71 6.32 -19.49
N LYS A 174 2.44 6.50 -20.61
CA LYS A 174 3.90 6.50 -20.59
C LYS A 174 4.46 7.52 -19.60
N ARG A 175 3.94 8.74 -19.64
CA ARG A 175 4.37 9.82 -18.74
C ARG A 175 4.10 9.44 -17.30
N ARG A 176 2.86 8.98 -16.99
CA ARG A 176 2.46 8.69 -15.61
C ARG A 176 3.16 7.47 -15.04
N VAL A 177 3.35 6.40 -15.81
CA VAL A 177 4.09 5.22 -15.38
C VAL A 177 5.55 5.57 -15.05
N THR A 178 6.22 6.35 -15.92
CA THR A 178 7.59 6.79 -15.65
C THR A 178 7.66 7.66 -14.40
N GLU A 179 6.73 8.62 -14.24
CA GLU A 179 6.64 9.52 -13.10
C GLU A 179 6.51 8.74 -11.76
N VAL A 180 5.59 7.77 -11.67
CA VAL A 180 5.38 7.05 -10.40
C VAL A 180 6.48 6.04 -10.12
N LEU A 181 7.11 5.44 -11.12
CA LEU A 181 8.25 4.56 -10.92
C LEU A 181 9.50 5.35 -10.51
N ASP A 182 9.68 6.56 -11.02
CA ASP A 182 10.73 7.46 -10.58
C ASP A 182 10.52 7.92 -9.14
N MET A 183 9.28 8.31 -8.80
CA MET A 183 8.88 8.71 -7.43
C MET A 183 9.21 7.65 -6.36
N VAL A 184 9.15 6.37 -6.72
CA VAL A 184 9.53 5.27 -5.81
C VAL A 184 10.98 4.80 -6.01
N GLY A 185 11.81 5.53 -6.78
CA GLY A 185 13.23 5.23 -7.00
C GLY A 185 13.48 4.02 -7.91
N LEU A 186 12.56 3.69 -8.81
CA LEU A 186 12.66 2.53 -9.71
C LEU A 186 12.79 2.90 -11.20
N ALA A 187 13.20 4.12 -11.53
CA ALA A 187 13.37 4.56 -12.91
C ALA A 187 14.29 3.64 -13.72
N LYS A 188 15.42 3.20 -13.15
CA LYS A 188 16.40 2.29 -13.80
C LYS A 188 15.93 0.83 -13.85
N ARG A 189 14.89 0.47 -13.09
CA ARG A 189 14.37 -0.90 -12.92
C ARG A 189 13.01 -1.13 -13.58
N MET A 190 12.47 -0.15 -14.29
CA MET A 190 11.10 -0.19 -14.80
C MET A 190 10.81 -1.36 -15.77
N HIS A 191 11.83 -1.90 -16.43
CA HIS A 191 11.67 -3.03 -17.36
C HIS A 191 11.97 -4.40 -16.73
N HIS A 192 12.36 -4.45 -15.45
CA HIS A 192 12.57 -5.70 -14.73
C HIS A 192 11.23 -6.33 -14.33
N ARG A 193 11.19 -7.65 -14.32
CA ARG A 193 10.06 -8.44 -13.83
C ARG A 193 10.17 -8.67 -12.33
N PRO A 194 9.08 -9.00 -11.62
CA PRO A 194 9.10 -9.20 -10.18
C PRO A 194 10.18 -10.16 -9.67
N PHE A 195 10.47 -11.24 -10.37
CA PHE A 195 11.49 -12.21 -9.97
C PHE A 195 12.94 -11.68 -10.13
N GLU A 196 13.13 -10.56 -10.79
CA GLU A 196 14.42 -9.87 -10.96
C GLU A 196 14.59 -8.73 -9.95
N LEU A 197 13.60 -8.52 -9.08
CA LEU A 197 13.53 -7.43 -8.10
C LEU A 197 13.61 -7.99 -6.68
N SER A 198 14.30 -7.27 -5.79
CA SER A 198 14.27 -7.55 -4.35
C SER A 198 12.86 -7.35 -3.77
N GLY A 199 12.57 -7.90 -2.58
CA GLY A 199 11.29 -7.74 -1.91
C GLY A 199 10.91 -6.27 -1.72
N GLY A 200 11.86 -5.42 -1.31
CA GLY A 200 11.63 -3.98 -1.17
C GLY A 200 11.39 -3.27 -2.51
N GLU A 201 12.05 -3.69 -3.61
CA GLU A 201 11.76 -3.18 -4.94
C GLU A 201 10.36 -3.61 -5.41
N GLN A 202 9.96 -4.87 -5.17
CA GLN A 202 8.60 -5.34 -5.47
C GLN A 202 7.54 -4.55 -4.70
N GLN A 203 7.79 -4.25 -3.42
CA GLN A 203 6.91 -3.40 -2.62
C GLN A 203 6.80 -2.00 -3.23
N ARG A 204 7.91 -1.38 -3.65
CA ARG A 204 7.88 -0.08 -4.33
C ARG A 204 7.12 -0.12 -5.67
N VAL A 205 7.22 -1.22 -6.43
CA VAL A 205 6.36 -1.42 -7.62
C VAL A 205 4.89 -1.50 -7.24
N ALA A 206 4.54 -2.21 -6.16
CA ALA A 206 3.16 -2.30 -5.67
C ALA A 206 2.62 -0.93 -5.25
N ILE A 207 3.45 -0.10 -4.60
CA ILE A 207 3.11 1.29 -4.29
C ILE A 207 2.87 2.10 -5.57
N ALA A 208 3.82 2.12 -6.50
CA ALA A 208 3.69 2.84 -7.78
C ALA A 208 2.42 2.43 -8.53
N LYS A 209 2.14 1.12 -8.59
CA LYS A 209 0.93 0.55 -9.17
C LYS A 209 -0.34 1.08 -8.49
N SER A 210 -0.36 1.15 -7.16
CA SER A 210 -1.55 1.54 -6.40
C SER A 210 -1.88 3.03 -6.50
N ILE A 211 -0.90 3.88 -6.82
CA ILE A 211 -1.06 5.35 -6.91
C ILE A 211 -1.12 5.88 -8.34
N ALA A 212 -0.85 5.04 -9.35
CA ALA A 212 -0.71 5.47 -10.74
C ALA A 212 -1.92 6.24 -11.26
N HIS A 213 -3.13 5.83 -10.91
CA HIS A 213 -4.39 6.43 -11.34
C HIS A 213 -4.83 7.63 -10.49
N ARG A 214 -3.97 8.13 -9.57
CA ARG A 214 -4.24 9.26 -8.65
C ARG A 214 -5.48 9.04 -7.79
N PRO A 215 -5.54 7.98 -6.99
CA PRO A 215 -6.66 7.76 -6.08
C PRO A 215 -6.70 8.83 -4.99
N LYS A 216 -7.87 9.05 -4.40
CA LYS A 216 -8.05 9.92 -3.22
C LYS A 216 -7.61 9.23 -1.93
N LEU A 217 -7.78 7.91 -1.88
CA LEU A 217 -7.50 7.06 -0.72
C LEU A 217 -6.62 5.88 -1.12
N LEU A 218 -5.51 5.71 -0.44
CA LEU A 218 -4.67 4.52 -0.51
C LEU A 218 -4.91 3.67 0.75
N LEU A 219 -5.28 2.42 0.55
CA LEU A 219 -5.46 1.43 1.60
C LEU A 219 -4.30 0.44 1.55
N ALA A 220 -3.54 0.30 2.64
CA ALA A 220 -2.37 -0.55 2.69
C ALA A 220 -2.45 -1.54 3.87
N ASP A 221 -2.50 -2.82 3.57
CA ASP A 221 -2.56 -3.87 4.59
C ASP A 221 -1.14 -4.39 4.88
N GLU A 222 -0.61 -3.98 6.04
CA GLU A 222 0.73 -4.33 6.53
C GLU A 222 1.86 -4.15 5.48
N PRO A 223 2.01 -2.97 4.87
CA PRO A 223 2.89 -2.76 3.71
C PRO A 223 4.39 -2.89 4.03
N THR A 224 4.78 -3.00 5.28
CA THR A 224 6.16 -3.11 5.75
C THR A 224 6.45 -4.43 6.47
N ALA A 225 5.48 -5.35 6.58
CA ALA A 225 5.59 -6.55 7.42
C ALA A 225 6.73 -7.51 7.01
N GLU A 226 7.11 -7.52 5.73
CA GLU A 226 8.15 -8.42 5.21
C GLU A 226 9.48 -7.68 4.93
N LEU A 227 9.62 -6.46 5.46
CA LEU A 227 10.79 -5.61 5.24
C LEU A 227 11.58 -5.41 6.53
N ASP A 228 12.88 -5.24 6.39
CA ASP A 228 13.72 -4.80 7.51
C ASP A 228 13.42 -3.33 7.89
N SER A 229 13.96 -2.88 9.01
CA SER A 229 13.69 -1.55 9.55
C SER A 229 14.16 -0.42 8.63
N GLN A 230 15.26 -0.60 7.90
CA GLN A 230 15.76 0.41 6.96
C GLN A 230 14.84 0.54 5.75
N MET A 231 14.42 -0.59 5.19
CA MET A 231 13.47 -0.60 4.07
C MET A 231 12.10 -0.07 4.50
N SER A 232 11.63 -0.41 5.71
CA SER A 232 10.39 0.12 6.28
C SER A 232 10.42 1.65 6.37
N ALA A 233 11.53 2.23 6.86
CA ALA A 233 11.70 3.69 6.92
C ALA A 233 11.67 4.33 5.52
N GLN A 234 12.30 3.70 4.52
CA GLN A 234 12.23 4.18 3.13
C GLN A 234 10.81 4.17 2.58
N ILE A 235 10.03 3.11 2.82
CA ILE A 235 8.62 3.05 2.41
C ILE A 235 7.80 4.14 3.09
N MET A 236 8.05 4.40 4.38
CA MET A 236 7.35 5.48 5.10
C MET A 236 7.67 6.86 4.53
N SER A 237 8.93 7.11 4.15
CA SER A 237 9.33 8.35 3.46
C SER A 237 8.63 8.49 2.11
N VAL A 238 8.49 7.40 1.35
CA VAL A 238 7.72 7.39 0.09
C VAL A 238 6.25 7.74 0.35
N PHE A 239 5.62 7.18 1.38
CA PHE A 239 4.23 7.52 1.71
C PHE A 239 4.05 8.99 2.10
N GLN A 240 4.94 9.55 2.92
CA GLN A 240 4.90 10.98 3.25
C GLN A 240 5.06 11.86 2.01
N HIS A 241 5.98 11.50 1.12
CA HIS A 241 6.16 12.21 -0.15
C HIS A 241 4.90 12.16 -1.04
N ILE A 242 4.26 11.00 -1.16
CA ILE A 242 3.01 10.83 -1.92
C ILE A 242 1.88 11.69 -1.34
N ILE A 243 1.72 11.74 -0.02
CA ILE A 243 0.69 12.59 0.63
C ILE A 243 0.88 14.05 0.25
N GLN A 244 2.12 14.54 0.29
CA GLN A 244 2.45 15.94 -0.01
C GLN A 244 2.30 16.30 -1.49
N THR A 245 2.76 15.41 -2.39
CA THR A 245 2.84 15.71 -3.83
C THR A 245 1.58 15.37 -4.60
N GLU A 246 0.86 14.30 -4.20
CA GLU A 246 -0.33 13.81 -4.88
C GLU A 246 -1.64 14.20 -4.16
N ASN A 247 -1.57 14.93 -3.02
CA ASN A 247 -2.71 15.27 -2.17
C ASN A 247 -3.54 14.03 -1.77
N MET A 248 -2.88 12.92 -1.50
CA MET A 248 -3.50 11.64 -1.22
C MET A 248 -3.71 11.44 0.27
N THR A 249 -4.73 10.68 0.64
CA THR A 249 -4.94 10.19 2.01
C THR A 249 -4.51 8.73 2.07
N ILE A 250 -3.81 8.33 3.12
CA ILE A 250 -3.35 6.95 3.30
C ILE A 250 -3.93 6.39 4.60
N CYS A 251 -4.54 5.22 4.52
CA CYS A 251 -4.92 4.42 5.68
C CYS A 251 -4.21 3.08 5.61
N MET A 252 -3.33 2.81 6.57
CA MET A 252 -2.56 1.57 6.60
C MET A 252 -2.74 0.81 7.91
N THR A 253 -2.60 -0.51 7.84
CA THR A 253 -2.52 -1.35 9.03
C THR A 253 -1.07 -1.64 9.38
N THR A 254 -0.78 -1.75 10.66
CA THR A 254 0.54 -2.16 11.14
C THR A 254 0.45 -2.83 12.52
N HIS A 255 1.42 -3.67 12.81
CA HIS A 255 1.69 -4.15 14.17
C HIS A 255 3.06 -3.67 14.70
N ASP A 256 3.83 -2.97 13.85
CA ASP A 256 5.15 -2.44 14.20
C ASP A 256 5.02 -1.08 14.90
N PRO A 257 5.44 -0.96 16.17
CA PRO A 257 5.40 0.29 16.90
C PRO A 257 6.42 1.33 16.39
N THR A 258 7.48 0.91 15.69
CA THR A 258 8.58 1.82 15.30
C THR A 258 8.20 2.82 14.23
N ILE A 259 7.20 2.48 13.40
CA ILE A 259 6.74 3.35 12.32
C ILE A 259 5.58 4.28 12.72
N LEU A 260 5.06 4.17 13.94
CA LEU A 260 3.89 4.95 14.38
C LEU A 260 4.18 6.44 14.52
N GLU A 261 5.42 6.83 14.78
CA GLU A 261 5.81 8.22 14.99
C GLU A 261 5.62 9.10 13.75
N VAL A 262 5.57 8.51 12.57
CA VAL A 262 5.37 9.24 11.31
C VAL A 262 3.90 9.38 10.91
N ALA A 263 2.96 8.83 11.69
CA ALA A 263 1.52 8.91 11.44
C ALA A 263 0.95 10.24 11.95
N ASP A 264 0.05 10.85 11.18
CA ASP A 264 -0.73 11.99 11.65
C ASP A 264 -1.77 11.57 12.70
N ARG A 265 -2.26 10.31 12.58
CA ARG A 265 -3.24 9.73 13.49
C ARG A 265 -3.07 8.22 13.60
N VAL A 266 -3.26 7.71 14.81
CA VAL A 266 -3.25 6.26 15.09
C VAL A 266 -4.56 5.87 15.76
N TYR A 267 -5.21 4.86 15.23
CA TYR A 267 -6.28 4.14 15.92
C TYR A 267 -5.75 2.80 16.42
N GLU A 268 -5.95 2.50 17.69
CA GLU A 268 -5.65 1.19 18.24
C GLU A 268 -6.87 0.28 18.16
N MET A 269 -6.68 -0.92 17.64
CA MET A 269 -7.74 -1.90 17.45
C MET A 269 -7.51 -3.13 18.33
N MET A 270 -8.49 -3.43 19.18
CA MET A 270 -8.48 -4.58 20.08
C MET A 270 -9.83 -5.29 20.04
N ASP A 271 -9.82 -6.60 19.78
CA ASP A 271 -11.00 -7.47 19.78
C ASP A 271 -12.21 -6.93 18.99
N GLY A 272 -11.93 -6.32 17.83
CA GLY A 272 -12.97 -5.79 16.95
C GLY A 272 -13.53 -4.42 17.36
N ARG A 273 -12.86 -3.69 18.25
CA ARG A 273 -13.21 -2.33 18.68
C ARG A 273 -12.02 -1.38 18.52
N LEU A 274 -12.29 -0.10 18.35
CA LEU A 274 -11.30 0.96 18.53
C LEU A 274 -11.26 1.37 20.00
N VAL A 275 -10.05 1.53 20.55
CA VAL A 275 -9.78 1.85 21.95
C VAL A 275 -8.90 3.08 22.06
#